data_354ea2377afb80fdfa0f37a6312dc56e
#
_entry.id   354ea2377afb80fdfa0f37a6312dc56e
#
_cell.length_a   1.000
_cell.length_b   1.000
_cell.length_c   1.000
_cell.angle_alpha   90.00
_cell.angle_beta   90.00
_cell.angle_gamma   90.00
#
_symmetry.space_group_name_H-M   'P 1'
#
loop_
_entity.id
_entity.type
_entity.pdbx_description
1 polymer ?
#
loop_
_entity_poly.entity_id
_entity_poly.type
_entity_poly.pdbx_seq_one_letter_code
_entity_poly.pdbx_strand_id
1 'polypeptide(L)'
;MNEPTLTEASSPTPQRQVLKVLSGLLLALFVSTLSSTVVSSALPEIIEDVHGTQTQYTWVVTASLLTTTATTPIWGKLADLFSKKTLLQVALVIFVLGTVASGISQTGGQLIAARALQGVGVGGAQALVQIAIAAIIPPRERGRYSAYLSGTTSTSTIGGPLLGGVIVDTSWLGWRWSFFIAIPLAAVASFLLHRTLNLPLLRRENVRIDYLGATLIASGVSVLLIWVSFVDNAFAWASWQTATMLSGGPALLIAALWAEKRATEPIVPLAIVRQRTTALAILGSLAVGTAMFGASVFLSQYFQLSRGRTPTEAGLLTIPMMAGILIASIVAGRMISRSGKIKPFLITGAALLTAGCTGLGLIDNKTPMVFLAVSMLCVGMGVGMTLQNFVLAVQNTVPLKDIGAASSTVTFFRSLGGTIGVAVLGAVLARRVEDGTASGLASAGLSGTDSDSSALREIIRVAYGDATAHVFLLAGAAALLAVIAAVLLEPVTLRSSLDLPEKADEPVASAPDPDQGTRSSA
;
A
#
# COMPACT_ATOMS: atom_id res chain seq x y z
N MET A 1 -9.99 18.15 53.30
CA MET A 1 -9.10 18.11 52.14
C MET A 1 -9.42 16.82 51.43
N ASN A 2 -10.19 16.90 50.33
CA ASN A 2 -10.63 15.72 49.56
C ASN A 2 -9.56 15.40 48.55
N GLU A 3 -8.99 14.21 48.63
CA GLU A 3 -8.18 13.61 47.55
C GLU A 3 -9.04 13.41 46.29
N PRO A 4 -8.57 13.75 45.10
CA PRO A 4 -9.23 13.40 43.89
C PRO A 4 -8.98 11.91 43.58
N THR A 5 -10.02 11.12 43.67
CA THR A 5 -10.05 9.72 43.22
C THR A 5 -9.75 9.62 41.72
N LEU A 6 -8.54 9.19 41.39
CA LEU A 6 -8.15 8.73 40.06
C LEU A 6 -8.76 7.35 39.84
N THR A 7 -9.97 7.28 39.36
CA THR A 7 -10.54 6.03 38.83
C THR A 7 -11.66 6.36 37.83
N GLU A 8 -11.29 6.82 36.63
CA GLU A 8 -12.11 6.55 35.47
C GLU A 8 -11.31 5.60 34.56
N ALA A 9 -11.37 4.32 34.89
CA ALA A 9 -11.09 3.26 33.95
C ALA A 9 -12.00 3.49 32.73
N SER A 10 -11.42 3.77 31.56
CA SER A 10 -12.13 3.95 30.31
C SER A 10 -13.03 2.76 30.06
N SER A 11 -14.34 2.93 30.24
CA SER A 11 -15.35 1.94 29.90
C SER A 11 -15.15 1.51 28.42
N PRO A 12 -15.18 0.21 28.10
CA PRO A 12 -15.01 -0.27 26.73
C PRO A 12 -16.02 0.41 25.82
N THR A 13 -15.52 1.07 24.78
CA THR A 13 -16.35 1.79 23.82
C THR A 13 -17.41 0.84 23.25
N PRO A 14 -18.73 1.13 23.31
CA PRO A 14 -19.75 0.22 22.89
C PRO A 14 -19.49 -0.26 21.47
N GLN A 15 -19.54 -1.55 21.19
CA GLN A 15 -19.23 -2.16 19.89
C GLN A 15 -19.96 -1.46 18.71
N ARG A 16 -21.15 -0.92 18.94
CA ARG A 16 -21.90 -0.11 17.98
C ARG A 16 -21.21 1.20 17.61
N GLN A 17 -20.49 1.81 18.53
CA GLN A 17 -19.79 3.07 18.28
C GLN A 17 -18.52 2.81 17.44
N VAL A 18 -17.78 1.75 17.71
CA VAL A 18 -16.64 1.30 16.90
C VAL A 18 -17.08 1.03 15.46
N LEU A 19 -18.22 0.33 15.26
CA LEU A 19 -18.74 0.06 13.91
C LEU A 19 -19.15 1.32 13.15
N LYS A 20 -19.72 2.33 13.81
CA LYS A 20 -20.07 3.61 13.18
C LYS A 20 -18.82 4.38 12.74
N VAL A 21 -17.76 4.41 13.55
CA VAL A 21 -16.48 5.04 13.16
C VAL A 21 -15.84 4.26 12.02
N LEU A 22 -15.84 2.93 12.13
CA LEU A 22 -15.27 2.05 11.13
C LEU A 22 -15.94 2.22 9.75
N SER A 23 -17.25 2.40 9.68
CA SER A 23 -17.97 2.60 8.41
C SER A 23 -17.48 3.85 7.68
N GLY A 24 -17.24 4.97 8.37
CA GLY A 24 -16.68 6.18 7.78
C GLY A 24 -15.23 5.98 7.31
N LEU A 25 -14.41 5.28 8.11
CA LEU A 25 -13.02 4.96 7.75
C LEU A 25 -12.95 4.04 6.53
N LEU A 26 -13.78 2.99 6.49
CA LEU A 26 -13.83 2.07 5.36
C LEU A 26 -14.34 2.74 4.09
N LEU A 27 -15.31 3.64 4.20
CA LEU A 27 -15.81 4.40 3.06
C LEU A 27 -14.73 5.34 2.51
N ALA A 28 -13.95 6.01 3.36
CA ALA A 28 -12.82 6.84 2.94
C ALA A 28 -11.75 6.00 2.22
N LEU A 29 -11.44 4.81 2.73
CA LEU A 29 -10.52 3.87 2.09
C LEU A 29 -11.08 3.36 0.75
N PHE A 30 -12.36 3.02 0.72
CA PHE A 30 -13.06 2.57 -0.49
C PHE A 30 -12.96 3.60 -1.61
N VAL A 31 -13.35 4.83 -1.33
CA VAL A 31 -13.38 5.91 -2.32
C VAL A 31 -11.97 6.23 -2.84
N SER A 32 -10.98 6.32 -1.96
CA SER A 32 -9.60 6.61 -2.36
C SER A 32 -8.99 5.51 -3.23
N THR A 33 -9.27 4.24 -2.93
CA THR A 33 -8.80 3.10 -3.73
C THR A 33 -9.58 2.97 -5.04
N LEU A 34 -10.90 3.11 -5.00
CA LEU A 34 -11.79 3.05 -6.15
C LEU A 34 -11.42 4.09 -7.20
N SER A 35 -11.21 5.34 -6.78
CA SER A 35 -10.83 6.44 -7.68
C SER A 35 -9.53 6.17 -8.44
N SER A 36 -8.58 5.46 -7.82
CA SER A 36 -7.32 5.09 -8.48
C SER A 36 -7.53 4.00 -9.55
N THR A 37 -8.45 3.06 -9.34
CA THR A 37 -8.68 1.92 -10.23
C THR A 37 -9.69 2.21 -11.34
N VAL A 38 -10.70 3.05 -11.11
CA VAL A 38 -11.66 3.53 -12.13
C VAL A 38 -10.94 4.26 -13.25
N VAL A 39 -10.00 5.13 -12.92
CA VAL A 39 -9.26 5.94 -13.90
C VAL A 39 -8.40 5.06 -14.82
N SER A 40 -7.86 3.94 -14.31
CA SER A 40 -7.01 3.06 -15.11
C SER A 40 -7.74 2.46 -16.33
N SER A 41 -9.03 2.17 -16.22
CA SER A 41 -9.83 1.65 -17.34
C SER A 41 -10.30 2.74 -18.31
N ALA A 42 -10.52 3.97 -17.83
CA ALA A 42 -10.91 5.11 -18.65
C ALA A 42 -9.72 5.80 -19.35
N LEU A 43 -8.48 5.47 -18.94
CA LEU A 43 -7.29 6.22 -19.33
C LEU A 43 -7.03 6.28 -20.84
N PRO A 44 -7.25 5.23 -21.67
CA PRO A 44 -7.10 5.33 -23.12
C PRO A 44 -7.96 6.45 -23.72
N GLU A 45 -9.25 6.49 -23.39
CA GLU A 45 -10.18 7.51 -23.87
C GLU A 45 -9.84 8.91 -23.34
N ILE A 46 -9.43 9.00 -22.05
CA ILE A 46 -8.99 10.26 -21.45
C ILE A 46 -7.83 10.86 -22.26
N ILE A 47 -6.82 10.07 -22.59
CA ILE A 47 -5.63 10.54 -23.29
C ILE A 47 -5.95 10.94 -24.74
N GLU A 48 -6.87 10.25 -25.38
CA GLU A 48 -7.37 10.61 -26.71
C GLU A 48 -8.09 11.95 -26.68
N ASP A 49 -9.01 12.17 -25.74
CA ASP A 49 -9.79 13.42 -25.61
C ASP A 49 -8.91 14.65 -25.26
N VAL A 50 -7.89 14.46 -24.43
CA VAL A 50 -6.96 15.56 -24.09
C VAL A 50 -5.79 15.71 -25.07
N HIS A 51 -5.83 14.99 -26.20
CA HIS A 51 -4.77 14.94 -27.24
C HIS A 51 -3.38 14.66 -26.64
N GLY A 52 -3.35 13.76 -25.67
CA GLY A 52 -2.15 13.44 -24.90
C GLY A 52 -1.22 12.46 -25.62
N THR A 53 0.06 12.50 -25.22
CA THR A 53 1.08 11.55 -25.72
C THR A 53 1.11 10.29 -24.87
N GLN A 54 1.75 9.22 -25.40
CA GLN A 54 1.99 7.97 -24.64
C GLN A 54 2.79 8.23 -23.34
N THR A 55 3.71 9.19 -23.36
CA THR A 55 4.45 9.62 -22.16
C THR A 55 3.50 10.23 -21.13
N GLN A 56 2.54 11.06 -21.55
CA GLN A 56 1.55 11.65 -20.64
C GLN A 56 0.59 10.59 -20.08
N TYR A 57 0.23 9.56 -20.86
CA TYR A 57 -0.51 8.40 -20.38
C TYR A 57 0.17 7.77 -19.14
N THR A 58 1.46 7.50 -19.25
CA THR A 58 2.25 6.94 -18.14
C THR A 58 2.33 7.91 -16.96
N TRP A 59 2.53 9.22 -17.22
CA TRP A 59 2.61 10.23 -16.17
C TRP A 59 1.31 10.42 -15.39
N VAL A 60 0.14 10.29 -16.00
CA VAL A 60 -1.16 10.41 -15.30
C VAL A 60 -1.29 9.37 -14.18
N VAL A 61 -0.84 8.13 -14.42
CA VAL A 61 -0.83 7.08 -13.40
C VAL A 61 0.31 7.29 -12.40
N THR A 62 1.52 7.50 -12.91
CA THR A 62 2.74 7.61 -12.09
C THR A 62 2.67 8.79 -11.14
N ALA A 63 2.18 9.95 -11.55
CA ALA A 63 2.10 11.13 -10.69
C ALA A 63 1.27 10.89 -9.43
N SER A 64 0.13 10.22 -9.57
CA SER A 64 -0.72 9.88 -8.42
C SER A 64 -0.06 8.85 -7.49
N LEU A 65 0.53 7.78 -8.04
CA LEU A 65 1.22 6.76 -7.25
C LEU A 65 2.44 7.34 -6.53
N LEU A 66 3.20 8.18 -7.21
CA LEU A 66 4.39 8.83 -6.69
C LEU A 66 4.04 9.71 -5.49
N THR A 67 3.07 10.62 -5.64
CA THR A 67 2.68 11.52 -4.56
C THR A 67 2.00 10.78 -3.41
N THR A 68 1.21 9.74 -3.69
CA THR A 68 0.64 8.84 -2.68
C THR A 68 1.76 8.20 -1.84
N THR A 69 2.76 7.62 -2.49
CA THR A 69 3.86 6.93 -1.82
C THR A 69 4.75 7.90 -1.05
N ALA A 70 5.17 9.00 -1.69
CA ALA A 70 6.08 9.98 -1.11
C ALA A 70 5.48 10.71 0.12
N THR A 71 4.16 10.95 0.12
CA THR A 71 3.51 11.66 1.23
C THR A 71 3.05 10.76 2.37
N THR A 72 2.98 9.44 2.18
CA THR A 72 2.53 8.48 3.20
C THR A 72 3.29 8.60 4.54
N PRO A 73 4.63 8.68 4.59
CA PRO A 73 5.35 8.85 5.86
C PRO A 73 5.06 10.20 6.53
N ILE A 74 4.88 11.25 5.73
CA ILE A 74 4.55 12.59 6.21
C ILE A 74 3.20 12.57 6.93
N TRP A 75 2.16 11.99 6.33
CA TRP A 75 0.84 11.83 6.95
C TRP A 75 0.90 10.99 8.24
N GLY A 76 1.75 9.95 8.26
CA GLY A 76 1.97 9.14 9.44
C GLY A 76 2.53 9.94 10.61
N LYS A 77 3.56 10.74 10.38
CA LYS A 77 4.15 11.61 11.40
C LYS A 77 3.18 12.71 11.83
N LEU A 78 2.48 13.33 10.90
CA LEU A 78 1.45 14.32 11.23
C LEU A 78 0.35 13.72 12.13
N ALA A 79 -0.01 12.44 11.92
CA ALA A 79 -1.01 11.76 12.75
C ALA A 79 -0.56 11.53 14.20
N ASP A 80 0.74 11.50 14.47
CA ASP A 80 1.29 11.41 15.81
C ASP A 80 1.32 12.78 16.51
N LEU A 81 1.32 13.86 15.72
CA LEU A 81 1.46 15.24 16.22
C LEU A 81 0.13 16.00 16.30
N PHE A 82 -0.80 15.70 15.40
CA PHE A 82 -2.06 16.42 15.26
C PHE A 82 -3.29 15.51 15.39
N SER A 83 -4.46 16.14 15.45
CA SER A 83 -5.74 15.43 15.45
C SER A 83 -5.91 14.56 14.22
N LYS A 84 -6.02 13.26 14.41
CA LYS A 84 -6.26 12.29 13.35
C LYS A 84 -7.55 12.58 12.59
N LYS A 85 -8.59 13.08 13.30
CA LYS A 85 -9.86 13.52 12.70
C LYS A 85 -9.65 14.68 11.72
N THR A 86 -8.96 15.72 12.17
CA THR A 86 -8.70 16.92 11.33
C THR A 86 -7.84 16.56 10.12
N LEU A 87 -6.77 15.76 10.34
CA LEU A 87 -5.89 15.33 9.25
C LEU A 87 -6.63 14.49 8.21
N LEU A 88 -7.51 13.60 8.64
CA LEU A 88 -8.30 12.78 7.71
C LEU A 88 -9.28 13.64 6.89
N GLN A 89 -9.89 14.67 7.51
CA GLN A 89 -10.72 15.65 6.80
C GLN A 89 -9.89 16.43 5.77
N VAL A 90 -8.70 16.91 6.15
CA VAL A 90 -7.79 17.61 5.24
C VAL A 90 -7.37 16.72 4.07
N ALA A 91 -7.02 15.45 4.34
CA ALA A 91 -6.67 14.50 3.30
C ALA A 91 -7.82 14.28 2.30
N LEU A 92 -9.07 14.13 2.81
CA LEU A 92 -10.25 13.99 1.96
C LEU A 92 -10.57 15.26 1.17
N VAL A 93 -10.35 16.46 1.74
CA VAL A 93 -10.49 17.72 1.01
C VAL A 93 -9.47 17.81 -0.12
N ILE A 94 -8.20 17.53 0.15
CA ILE A 94 -7.14 17.51 -0.89
C ILE A 94 -7.49 16.48 -1.98
N PHE A 95 -7.96 15.29 -1.59
CA PHE A 95 -8.43 14.27 -2.52
C PHE A 95 -9.55 14.79 -3.43
N VAL A 96 -10.58 15.42 -2.87
CA VAL A 96 -11.72 15.98 -3.63
C VAL A 96 -11.25 17.10 -4.55
N LEU A 97 -10.41 18.03 -4.08
CA LEU A 97 -9.86 19.09 -4.91
C LEU A 97 -9.07 18.54 -6.10
N GLY A 98 -8.20 17.57 -5.88
CA GLY A 98 -7.46 16.88 -6.95
C GLY A 98 -8.39 16.12 -7.90
N THR A 99 -9.46 15.52 -7.38
CA THR A 99 -10.47 14.80 -8.16
C THR A 99 -11.27 15.76 -9.06
N VAL A 100 -11.73 16.88 -8.52
CA VAL A 100 -12.42 17.94 -9.30
C VAL A 100 -11.49 18.50 -10.37
N ALA A 101 -10.25 18.86 -10.00
CA ALA A 101 -9.26 19.37 -10.93
C ALA A 101 -8.97 18.37 -12.07
N SER A 102 -8.92 17.06 -11.77
CA SER A 102 -8.75 16.01 -12.78
C SER A 102 -9.95 15.94 -13.75
N GLY A 103 -11.18 16.02 -13.22
CA GLY A 103 -12.41 15.96 -14.03
C GLY A 103 -12.63 17.18 -14.94
N ILE A 104 -12.08 18.34 -14.59
CA ILE A 104 -12.19 19.57 -15.40
C ILE A 104 -10.96 19.84 -16.27
N SER A 105 -9.93 18.98 -16.22
CA SER A 105 -8.70 19.17 -16.99
C SER A 105 -8.97 19.08 -18.50
N GLN A 106 -8.27 19.95 -19.24
CA GLN A 106 -8.40 20.07 -20.71
C GLN A 106 -7.11 19.65 -21.43
N THR A 107 -6.01 19.49 -20.70
CA THR A 107 -4.72 19.09 -21.26
C THR A 107 -4.08 18.00 -20.41
N GLY A 108 -3.23 17.15 -21.03
CA GLY A 108 -2.50 16.12 -20.31
C GLY A 108 -1.65 16.65 -19.16
N GLY A 109 -1.04 17.85 -19.31
CA GLY A 109 -0.26 18.49 -18.24
C GLY A 109 -1.11 18.91 -17.03
N GLN A 110 -2.29 19.47 -17.25
CA GLN A 110 -3.24 19.82 -16.19
C GLN A 110 -3.70 18.55 -15.46
N LEU A 111 -4.01 17.49 -16.22
CA LEU A 111 -4.44 16.22 -15.65
C LEU A 111 -3.32 15.60 -14.77
N ILE A 112 -2.07 15.61 -15.22
CA ILE A 112 -0.93 15.11 -14.44
C ILE A 112 -0.79 15.87 -13.11
N ALA A 113 -0.84 17.22 -13.15
CA ALA A 113 -0.77 18.04 -11.96
C ALA A 113 -1.94 17.78 -10.98
N ALA A 114 -3.16 17.68 -11.51
CA ALA A 114 -4.34 17.35 -10.74
C ALA A 114 -4.26 15.95 -10.10
N ARG A 115 -3.73 14.96 -10.82
CA ARG A 115 -3.48 13.60 -10.33
C ARG A 115 -2.42 13.57 -9.24
N ALA A 116 -1.37 14.39 -9.35
CA ALA A 116 -0.38 14.54 -8.29
C ALA A 116 -1.03 15.09 -7.01
N LEU A 117 -1.87 16.12 -7.12
CA LEU A 117 -2.63 16.65 -5.98
C LEU A 117 -3.57 15.61 -5.38
N GLN A 118 -4.30 14.88 -6.21
CA GLN A 118 -5.20 13.81 -5.78
C GLN A 118 -4.43 12.72 -5.01
N GLY A 119 -3.23 12.32 -5.49
CA GLY A 119 -2.39 11.33 -4.87
C GLY A 119 -1.94 11.71 -3.45
N VAL A 120 -1.68 12.99 -3.18
CA VAL A 120 -1.41 13.48 -1.81
C VAL A 120 -2.58 13.15 -0.87
N GLY A 121 -3.81 13.41 -1.31
CA GLY A 121 -5.03 13.11 -0.54
C GLY A 121 -5.26 11.60 -0.36
N VAL A 122 -5.02 10.80 -1.41
CA VAL A 122 -5.12 9.33 -1.36
C VAL A 122 -4.13 8.75 -0.35
N GLY A 123 -2.86 9.19 -0.38
CA GLY A 123 -1.83 8.74 0.57
C GLY A 123 -2.21 9.05 2.01
N GLY A 124 -2.76 10.27 2.24
CA GLY A 124 -3.28 10.67 3.55
C GLY A 124 -4.45 9.80 4.01
N ALA A 125 -5.46 9.61 3.16
CA ALA A 125 -6.62 8.79 3.50
C ALA A 125 -6.22 7.35 3.84
N GLN A 126 -5.38 6.71 3.03
CA GLN A 126 -4.94 5.33 3.26
C GLN A 126 -4.11 5.16 4.54
N ALA A 127 -3.14 6.05 4.79
CA ALA A 127 -2.32 6.01 6.00
C ALA A 127 -3.16 6.29 7.26
N LEU A 128 -3.95 7.37 7.24
CA LEU A 128 -4.72 7.82 8.40
C LEU A 128 -5.85 6.87 8.79
N VAL A 129 -6.47 6.17 7.83
CA VAL A 129 -7.46 5.12 8.12
C VAL A 129 -6.83 4.00 8.94
N GLN A 130 -5.66 3.50 8.56
CA GLN A 130 -4.96 2.45 9.30
C GLN A 130 -4.54 2.92 10.71
N ILE A 131 -4.04 4.16 10.81
CA ILE A 131 -3.63 4.77 12.08
C ILE A 131 -4.83 5.01 12.99
N ALA A 132 -5.96 5.48 12.45
CA ALA A 132 -7.18 5.69 13.21
C ALA A 132 -7.74 4.37 13.76
N ILE A 133 -7.75 3.30 12.98
CA ILE A 133 -8.14 1.96 13.43
C ILE A 133 -7.19 1.48 14.55
N ALA A 134 -5.90 1.72 14.40
CA ALA A 134 -4.91 1.35 15.39
C ALA A 134 -5.04 2.15 16.70
N ALA A 135 -5.58 3.37 16.65
CA ALA A 135 -5.83 4.19 17.83
C ALA A 135 -7.12 3.82 18.58
N ILE A 136 -8.08 3.16 17.91
CA ILE A 136 -9.41 2.84 18.49
C ILE A 136 -9.46 1.39 18.96
N ILE A 137 -8.78 0.48 18.26
CA ILE A 137 -8.92 -0.97 18.42
C ILE A 137 -7.62 -1.56 18.99
N PRO A 138 -7.69 -2.30 20.12
CA PRO A 138 -6.53 -2.99 20.67
C PRO A 138 -5.90 -3.96 19.67
N PRO A 139 -4.57 -4.17 19.68
CA PRO A 139 -3.86 -5.01 18.71
C PRO A 139 -4.46 -6.41 18.53
N ARG A 140 -4.90 -7.05 19.60
CA ARG A 140 -5.50 -8.38 19.57
C ARG A 140 -6.82 -8.44 18.78
N GLU A 141 -7.61 -7.38 18.82
CA GLU A 141 -8.90 -7.31 18.12
C GLU A 141 -8.75 -6.84 16.66
N ARG A 142 -7.67 -6.14 16.32
CA ARG A 142 -7.43 -5.61 14.96
C ARG A 142 -7.46 -6.68 13.89
N GLY A 143 -7.03 -7.92 14.21
CA GLY A 143 -7.09 -9.05 13.30
C GLY A 143 -8.50 -9.28 12.75
N ARG A 144 -9.54 -9.15 13.56
CA ARG A 144 -10.94 -9.27 13.15
C ARG A 144 -11.37 -8.16 12.17
N TYR A 145 -10.84 -6.95 12.36
CA TYR A 145 -11.18 -5.78 11.54
C TYR A 145 -10.34 -5.68 10.26
N SER A 146 -9.20 -6.38 10.18
CA SER A 146 -8.40 -6.45 8.95
C SER A 146 -9.17 -7.07 7.78
N ALA A 147 -10.13 -7.96 8.06
CA ALA A 147 -11.01 -8.53 7.04
C ALA A 147 -11.87 -7.46 6.34
N TYR A 148 -12.37 -6.47 7.10
CA TYR A 148 -13.14 -5.36 6.53
C TYR A 148 -12.26 -4.46 5.66
N LEU A 149 -11.01 -4.18 6.10
CA LEU A 149 -10.04 -3.42 5.32
C LEU A 149 -9.72 -4.12 4.00
N SER A 150 -9.39 -5.41 4.06
CA SER A 150 -9.08 -6.21 2.87
C SER A 150 -10.29 -6.35 1.96
N GLY A 151 -11.49 -6.57 2.52
CA GLY A 151 -12.74 -6.63 1.76
C GLY A 151 -13.02 -5.33 1.02
N THR A 152 -12.86 -4.19 1.70
CA THR A 152 -13.01 -2.86 1.11
C THR A 152 -12.03 -2.64 -0.04
N THR A 153 -10.75 -2.93 0.18
CA THR A 153 -9.71 -2.78 -0.85
C THR A 153 -9.98 -3.69 -2.05
N SER A 154 -10.32 -4.96 -1.81
CA SER A 154 -10.63 -5.92 -2.89
C SER A 154 -11.84 -5.48 -3.70
N THR A 155 -12.93 -5.06 -3.03
CA THR A 155 -14.15 -4.58 -3.71
C THR A 155 -13.88 -3.33 -4.54
N SER A 156 -13.05 -2.40 -4.03
CA SER A 156 -12.64 -1.21 -4.79
C SER A 156 -11.81 -1.57 -6.02
N THR A 157 -10.90 -2.53 -5.87
CA THR A 157 -9.99 -2.93 -6.96
C THR A 157 -10.73 -3.64 -8.10
N ILE A 158 -11.73 -4.48 -7.78
CA ILE A 158 -12.57 -5.15 -8.78
C ILE A 158 -13.62 -4.18 -9.34
N GLY A 159 -14.27 -3.43 -8.45
CA GLY A 159 -15.34 -2.50 -8.82
C GLY A 159 -14.86 -1.34 -9.69
N GLY A 160 -13.59 -0.95 -9.56
CA GLY A 160 -13.02 0.14 -10.34
C GLY A 160 -13.08 -0.06 -11.85
N PRO A 161 -12.46 -1.09 -12.41
CA PRO A 161 -12.54 -1.37 -13.84
C PRO A 161 -13.96 -1.56 -14.36
N LEU A 162 -14.84 -2.19 -13.58
CA LEU A 162 -16.25 -2.37 -13.95
C LEU A 162 -16.98 -1.03 -14.04
N LEU A 163 -16.86 -0.18 -13.01
CA LEU A 163 -17.47 1.15 -13.02
C LEU A 163 -16.86 2.05 -14.09
N GLY A 164 -15.53 2.00 -14.26
CA GLY A 164 -14.86 2.77 -15.28
C GLY A 164 -15.29 2.38 -16.69
N GLY A 165 -15.42 1.09 -16.97
CA GLY A 165 -15.94 0.58 -18.25
C GLY A 165 -17.37 1.04 -18.50
N VAL A 166 -18.28 0.86 -17.52
CA VAL A 166 -19.69 1.32 -17.63
C VAL A 166 -19.77 2.84 -17.86
N ILE A 167 -18.93 3.63 -17.19
CA ILE A 167 -18.91 5.09 -17.36
C ILE A 167 -18.48 5.48 -18.78
N VAL A 168 -17.41 4.86 -19.27
CA VAL A 168 -16.83 5.12 -20.60
C VAL A 168 -17.76 4.64 -21.70
N ASP A 169 -18.33 3.44 -21.58
CA ASP A 169 -19.28 2.89 -22.57
C ASP A 169 -20.61 3.65 -22.63
N THR A 170 -20.91 4.49 -21.62
CA THR A 170 -22.16 5.24 -21.56
C THR A 170 -21.97 6.62 -22.22
N SER A 171 -22.46 6.77 -23.44
CA SER A 171 -22.21 7.92 -24.34
C SER A 171 -22.57 9.31 -23.76
N TRP A 172 -23.50 9.40 -22.79
CA TRP A 172 -23.92 10.67 -22.19
C TRP A 172 -23.15 11.03 -20.91
N LEU A 173 -22.40 10.09 -20.30
CA LEU A 173 -21.60 10.32 -19.10
C LEU A 173 -20.20 10.87 -19.46
N GLY A 174 -19.49 10.19 -20.35
CA GLY A 174 -18.11 10.48 -20.71
C GLY A 174 -17.11 10.23 -19.58
N TRP A 175 -15.84 10.19 -19.91
CA TRP A 175 -14.75 9.81 -18.99
C TRP A 175 -14.62 10.70 -17.74
N ARG A 176 -15.06 11.96 -17.80
CA ARG A 176 -14.99 12.92 -16.69
C ARG A 176 -15.74 12.44 -15.45
N TRP A 177 -16.79 11.66 -15.63
CA TRP A 177 -17.54 11.05 -14.55
C TRP A 177 -16.75 9.96 -13.80
N SER A 178 -15.69 9.40 -14.38
CA SER A 178 -14.75 8.52 -13.67
C SER A 178 -14.09 9.21 -12.48
N PHE A 179 -14.01 10.54 -12.51
CA PHE A 179 -13.56 11.35 -11.38
C PHE A 179 -14.73 11.80 -10.49
N PHE A 180 -15.77 12.35 -11.08
CA PHE A 180 -16.85 12.98 -10.32
C PHE A 180 -17.64 12.01 -9.44
N ILE A 181 -17.75 10.73 -9.79
CA ILE A 181 -18.43 9.70 -9.00
C ILE A 181 -17.82 9.54 -7.59
N ALA A 182 -16.55 9.84 -7.41
CA ALA A 182 -15.86 9.76 -6.12
C ALA A 182 -16.25 10.91 -5.17
N ILE A 183 -16.71 12.06 -5.68
CA ILE A 183 -16.98 13.26 -4.89
C ILE A 183 -18.13 13.06 -3.89
N PRO A 184 -19.34 12.61 -4.30
CA PRO A 184 -20.42 12.39 -3.35
C PRO A 184 -20.07 11.33 -2.31
N LEU A 185 -19.34 10.28 -2.69
CA LEU A 185 -18.90 9.24 -1.76
C LEU A 185 -17.89 9.80 -0.74
N ALA A 186 -16.94 10.63 -1.18
CA ALA A 186 -15.98 11.30 -0.30
C ALA A 186 -16.68 12.28 0.66
N ALA A 187 -17.70 13.01 0.17
CA ALA A 187 -18.50 13.89 1.01
C ALA A 187 -19.25 13.13 2.10
N VAL A 188 -19.86 11.99 1.78
CA VAL A 188 -20.51 11.11 2.76
C VAL A 188 -19.49 10.56 3.76
N ALA A 189 -18.31 10.10 3.30
CA ALA A 189 -17.24 9.63 4.17
C ALA A 189 -16.79 10.73 5.13
N SER A 190 -16.55 11.94 4.61
CA SER A 190 -16.16 13.12 5.40
C SER A 190 -17.22 13.48 6.45
N PHE A 191 -18.50 13.50 6.07
CA PHE A 191 -19.62 13.75 6.98
C PHE A 191 -19.71 12.70 8.09
N LEU A 192 -19.66 11.40 7.74
CA LEU A 192 -19.69 10.32 8.72
C LEU A 192 -18.51 10.45 9.71
N LEU A 193 -17.30 10.66 9.21
CA LEU A 193 -16.11 10.82 10.04
C LEU A 193 -16.20 12.06 10.95
N HIS A 194 -16.73 13.17 10.43
CA HIS A 194 -16.96 14.36 11.24
C HIS A 194 -17.87 14.10 12.44
N ARG A 195 -18.92 13.31 12.24
CA ARG A 195 -19.92 12.99 13.27
C ARG A 195 -19.49 11.87 14.22
N THR A 196 -18.70 10.91 13.75
CA THR A 196 -18.44 9.67 14.51
C THR A 196 -17.04 9.59 15.09
N LEU A 197 -16.03 10.20 14.43
CA LEU A 197 -14.64 10.09 14.85
C LEU A 197 -14.33 11.12 15.94
N ASN A 198 -14.38 10.70 17.18
CA ASN A 198 -13.94 11.49 18.33
C ASN A 198 -12.78 10.75 18.99
N LEU A 199 -11.56 11.13 18.67
CA LEU A 199 -10.35 10.63 19.29
C LEU A 199 -9.81 11.67 20.27
N PRO A 200 -9.35 11.26 21.46
CA PRO A 200 -8.71 12.17 22.38
C PRO A 200 -7.49 12.81 21.72
N LEU A 201 -7.36 14.10 21.85
CA LEU A 201 -6.20 14.85 21.41
C LEU A 201 -5.07 14.59 22.40
N LEU A 202 -4.08 13.82 22.00
CA LEU A 202 -2.79 13.84 22.67
C LEU A 202 -2.08 15.14 22.27
N ARG A 203 -2.47 16.25 22.92
CA ARG A 203 -1.90 17.56 22.63
C ARG A 203 -0.44 17.58 23.07
N ARG A 204 0.49 17.57 22.12
CA ARG A 204 1.90 17.84 22.40
C ARG A 204 2.13 19.33 22.31
N GLU A 205 2.70 19.91 23.36
CA GLU A 205 3.20 21.29 23.35
C GLU A 205 4.56 21.33 22.64
N ASN A 206 4.84 22.39 21.87
CA ASN A 206 6.11 22.62 21.16
C ASN A 206 6.46 21.61 20.05
N VAL A 207 5.48 21.25 19.23
CA VAL A 207 5.69 20.40 18.05
C VAL A 207 6.58 21.11 17.01
N ARG A 208 7.71 20.51 16.65
CA ARG A 208 8.56 20.95 15.54
C ARG A 208 8.50 19.91 14.43
N ILE A 209 7.95 20.30 13.28
CA ILE A 209 7.90 19.43 12.09
C ILE A 209 9.24 19.50 11.38
N ASP A 210 9.81 18.34 11.04
CA ASP A 210 11.00 18.24 10.21
C ASP A 210 10.65 18.41 8.72
N TYR A 211 10.51 19.68 8.30
CA TYR A 211 10.25 20.01 6.88
C TYR A 211 11.41 19.59 5.97
N LEU A 212 12.66 19.64 6.47
CA LEU A 212 13.83 19.27 5.69
C LEU A 212 13.84 17.77 5.40
N GLY A 213 13.68 16.94 6.44
CA GLY A 213 13.56 15.50 6.29
C GLY A 213 12.39 15.10 5.38
N ALA A 214 11.20 15.74 5.57
CA ALA A 214 10.03 15.53 4.72
C ALA A 214 10.34 15.76 3.23
N THR A 215 10.94 16.90 2.92
CA THR A 215 11.27 17.29 1.55
C THR A 215 12.32 16.37 0.93
N LEU A 216 13.36 16.04 1.68
CA LEU A 216 14.42 15.15 1.22
C LEU A 216 13.93 13.72 0.96
N ILE A 217 13.09 13.17 1.86
CA ILE A 217 12.47 11.84 1.67
C ILE A 217 11.57 11.87 0.43
N ALA A 218 10.65 12.83 0.36
CA ALA A 218 9.72 12.95 -0.76
C ALA A 218 10.47 13.12 -2.09
N SER A 219 11.48 13.98 -2.14
CA SER A 219 12.28 14.22 -3.35
C SER A 219 13.10 13.00 -3.75
N GLY A 220 13.81 12.37 -2.80
CA GLY A 220 14.63 11.19 -3.07
C GLY A 220 13.82 10.01 -3.57
N VAL A 221 12.67 9.75 -2.92
CA VAL A 221 11.72 8.72 -3.36
C VAL A 221 11.13 9.07 -4.72
N SER A 222 10.74 10.33 -4.95
CA SER A 222 10.21 10.77 -6.24
C SER A 222 11.20 10.56 -7.38
N VAL A 223 12.46 10.92 -7.18
CA VAL A 223 13.52 10.73 -8.19
C VAL A 223 13.67 9.24 -8.53
N LEU A 224 13.70 8.37 -7.54
CA LEU A 224 13.81 6.92 -7.76
C LEU A 224 12.57 6.34 -8.44
N LEU A 225 11.36 6.78 -8.05
CA LEU A 225 10.12 6.31 -8.65
C LEU A 225 9.97 6.80 -10.10
N ILE A 226 10.40 8.03 -10.40
CA ILE A 226 10.45 8.57 -11.77
C ILE A 226 11.45 7.75 -12.59
N TRP A 227 12.65 7.54 -12.09
CA TRP A 227 13.65 6.72 -12.78
C TRP A 227 13.10 5.34 -13.13
N VAL A 228 12.55 4.64 -12.15
CA VAL A 228 12.01 3.27 -12.30
C VAL A 228 10.82 3.23 -13.29
N SER A 229 9.99 4.28 -13.33
CA SER A 229 8.81 4.32 -14.20
C SER A 229 9.13 4.66 -15.65
N PHE A 230 10.26 5.31 -15.92
CA PHE A 230 10.57 5.87 -17.22
C PHE A 230 11.84 5.31 -17.88
N VAL A 231 12.65 4.54 -17.14
CA VAL A 231 13.79 3.82 -17.72
C VAL A 231 13.28 2.83 -18.76
N ASP A 232 13.97 2.72 -19.90
CA ASP A 232 13.63 1.99 -21.12
C ASP A 232 12.44 2.57 -21.94
N ASN A 233 11.66 3.51 -21.38
CA ASN A 233 10.56 4.15 -22.12
C ASN A 233 10.94 5.56 -22.60
N ALA A 234 11.41 6.41 -21.69
CA ALA A 234 11.78 7.81 -22.00
C ALA A 234 13.29 8.02 -22.11
N PHE A 235 14.09 7.17 -21.49
CA PHE A 235 15.55 7.20 -21.53
C PHE A 235 16.16 5.82 -21.29
N ALA A 236 17.32 5.56 -21.93
CA ALA A 236 17.97 4.26 -21.86
C ALA A 236 18.62 3.98 -20.49
N TRP A 237 18.82 2.70 -20.15
CA TRP A 237 19.55 2.27 -18.96
C TRP A 237 20.94 2.89 -18.87
N ALA A 238 21.66 2.93 -19.97
CA ALA A 238 23.00 3.54 -20.06
C ALA A 238 22.91 5.00 -20.54
N SER A 239 22.16 5.84 -19.81
CA SER A 239 22.01 7.26 -20.13
C SER A 239 22.47 8.14 -18.98
N TRP A 240 22.77 9.41 -19.26
CA TRP A 240 23.13 10.38 -18.23
C TRP A 240 21.95 10.64 -17.25
N GLN A 241 20.70 10.54 -17.74
CA GLN A 241 19.50 10.65 -16.91
C GLN A 241 19.46 9.52 -15.87
N THR A 242 19.69 8.28 -16.28
CA THR A 242 19.80 7.13 -15.37
C THR A 242 20.91 7.34 -14.35
N ALA A 243 22.10 7.77 -14.78
CA ALA A 243 23.23 8.01 -13.89
C ALA A 243 22.93 9.10 -12.84
N THR A 244 22.29 10.21 -13.27
CA THR A 244 21.93 11.31 -12.35
C THR A 244 20.82 10.94 -11.38
N MET A 245 19.79 10.22 -11.84
CA MET A 245 18.67 9.82 -10.98
C MET A 245 19.08 8.70 -10.01
N LEU A 246 19.88 7.73 -10.47
CA LEU A 246 20.35 6.62 -9.64
C LEU A 246 21.43 7.04 -8.62
N SER A 247 22.16 8.12 -8.86
CA SER A 247 23.06 8.72 -7.87
C SER A 247 22.35 9.76 -7.01
N GLY A 248 21.53 10.61 -7.60
CA GLY A 248 20.83 11.72 -6.93
C GLY A 248 19.75 11.25 -5.96
N GLY A 249 18.93 10.25 -6.34
CA GLY A 249 17.90 9.70 -5.47
C GLY A 249 18.47 9.15 -4.15
N PRO A 250 19.41 8.19 -4.19
CA PRO A 250 20.08 7.72 -2.97
C PRO A 250 20.83 8.81 -2.21
N ALA A 251 21.47 9.77 -2.89
CA ALA A 251 22.14 10.90 -2.23
C ALA A 251 21.13 11.74 -1.42
N LEU A 252 19.94 12.03 -1.97
CA LEU A 252 18.86 12.72 -1.27
C LEU A 252 18.35 11.90 -0.07
N LEU A 253 18.22 10.59 -0.20
CA LEU A 253 17.83 9.71 0.91
C LEU A 253 18.90 9.63 2.00
N ILE A 254 20.18 9.62 1.64
CA ILE A 254 21.28 9.70 2.60
C ILE A 254 21.27 11.06 3.31
N ALA A 255 21.05 12.15 2.59
CA ALA A 255 20.87 13.47 3.18
C ALA A 255 19.65 13.53 4.10
N ALA A 256 18.54 12.86 3.74
CA ALA A 256 17.37 12.69 4.58
C ALA A 256 17.72 11.96 5.89
N LEU A 257 18.44 10.84 5.82
CA LEU A 257 18.90 10.09 7.00
C LEU A 257 19.79 10.95 7.92
N TRP A 258 20.60 11.83 7.34
CA TRP A 258 21.42 12.75 8.10
C TRP A 258 20.59 13.87 8.77
N ALA A 259 19.59 14.42 8.07
CA ALA A 259 18.65 15.39 8.62
C ALA A 259 17.82 14.77 9.76
N GLU A 260 17.24 13.58 9.54
CA GLU A 260 16.46 12.79 10.50
C GLU A 260 17.23 12.51 11.81
N LYS A 261 18.56 12.24 11.73
CA LYS A 261 19.39 12.05 12.93
C LYS A 261 19.55 13.31 13.79
N ARG A 262 19.35 14.49 13.21
CA ARG A 262 19.47 15.80 13.89
C ARG A 262 18.13 16.40 14.25
N ALA A 263 17.05 15.89 13.65
CA ALA A 263 15.69 16.35 13.91
C ALA A 263 15.25 15.98 15.33
N THR A 264 14.61 16.91 16.02
CA THR A 264 13.96 16.65 17.32
C THR A 264 12.74 15.75 17.19
N GLU A 265 12.03 15.84 16.05
CA GLU A 265 10.84 15.06 15.73
C GLU A 265 10.96 14.45 14.32
N PRO A 266 11.77 13.39 14.15
CA PRO A 266 12.01 12.77 12.84
C PRO A 266 10.72 12.20 12.23
N ILE A 267 10.61 12.21 10.90
CA ILE A 267 9.45 11.66 10.16
C ILE A 267 9.47 10.14 10.19
N VAL A 268 10.66 9.56 9.97
CA VAL A 268 10.89 8.12 10.06
C VAL A 268 11.83 7.85 11.23
N PRO A 269 11.30 7.60 12.46
CA PRO A 269 12.15 7.42 13.62
C PRO A 269 13.12 6.24 13.44
N LEU A 270 14.40 6.52 13.20
CA LEU A 270 15.42 5.50 12.96
C LEU A 270 15.54 4.50 14.11
N ALA A 271 15.25 4.92 15.34
CA ALA A 271 15.21 4.05 16.51
C ALA A 271 14.15 2.94 16.35
N ILE A 272 12.99 3.27 15.74
CA ILE A 272 11.94 2.30 15.46
C ILE A 272 12.33 1.38 14.30
N VAL A 273 12.88 1.96 13.22
CA VAL A 273 13.31 1.19 12.03
C VAL A 273 14.42 0.18 12.38
N ARG A 274 15.32 0.54 13.28
CA ARG A 274 16.41 -0.34 13.74
C ARG A 274 15.95 -1.48 14.64
N GLN A 275 14.74 -1.44 15.18
CA GLN A 275 14.19 -2.58 15.91
C GLN A 275 14.05 -3.78 14.96
N ARG A 276 14.53 -4.94 15.39
CA ARG A 276 14.52 -6.18 14.59
C ARG A 276 13.14 -6.50 14.02
N THR A 277 12.09 -6.36 14.81
CA THR A 277 10.71 -6.60 14.37
C THR A 277 10.30 -5.65 13.24
N THR A 278 10.62 -4.36 13.37
CA THR A 278 10.28 -3.34 12.36
C THR A 278 11.08 -3.55 11.08
N ALA A 279 12.39 -3.79 11.18
CA ALA A 279 13.24 -4.05 10.02
C ALA A 279 12.78 -5.27 9.21
N LEU A 280 12.44 -6.37 9.91
CA LEU A 280 11.91 -7.58 9.27
C LEU A 280 10.51 -7.34 8.68
N ALA A 281 9.65 -6.58 9.36
CA ALA A 281 8.34 -6.23 8.82
C ALA A 281 8.44 -5.33 7.57
N ILE A 282 9.39 -4.42 7.53
CA ILE A 282 9.72 -3.60 6.35
C ILE A 282 10.15 -4.49 5.19
N LEU A 283 11.12 -5.40 5.42
CA LEU A 283 11.60 -6.33 4.40
C LEU A 283 10.46 -7.21 3.86
N GLY A 284 9.67 -7.79 4.77
CA GLY A 284 8.51 -8.61 4.41
C GLY A 284 7.45 -7.81 3.64
N SER A 285 7.16 -6.58 4.05
CA SER A 285 6.18 -5.73 3.39
C SER A 285 6.63 -5.27 2.00
N LEU A 286 7.91 -4.98 1.82
CA LEU A 286 8.50 -4.67 0.51
C LEU A 286 8.35 -5.87 -0.44
N ALA A 287 8.68 -7.07 0.00
CA ALA A 287 8.55 -8.30 -0.77
C ALA A 287 7.07 -8.62 -1.13
N VAL A 288 6.16 -8.48 -0.16
CA VAL A 288 4.71 -8.65 -0.38
C VAL A 288 4.19 -7.61 -1.37
N GLY A 289 4.66 -6.36 -1.25
CA GLY A 289 4.31 -5.29 -2.18
C GLY A 289 4.72 -5.62 -3.62
N THR A 290 5.97 -6.06 -3.83
CA THR A 290 6.48 -6.50 -5.14
C THR A 290 5.61 -7.60 -5.75
N ALA A 291 5.30 -8.66 -4.99
CA ALA A 291 4.51 -9.78 -5.48
C ALA A 291 3.04 -9.39 -5.74
N MET A 292 2.42 -8.61 -4.85
CA MET A 292 1.02 -8.18 -4.96
C MET A 292 0.79 -7.27 -6.18
N PHE A 293 1.59 -6.21 -6.32
CA PHE A 293 1.44 -5.27 -7.44
C PHE A 293 1.87 -5.92 -8.75
N GLY A 294 2.94 -6.74 -8.74
CA GLY A 294 3.35 -7.54 -9.89
C GLY A 294 2.23 -8.46 -10.36
N ALA A 295 1.61 -9.21 -9.44
CA ALA A 295 0.49 -10.08 -9.79
C ALA A 295 -0.69 -9.28 -10.39
N SER A 296 -1.04 -8.14 -9.80
CA SER A 296 -2.17 -7.33 -10.27
C SER A 296 -1.96 -6.80 -11.69
N VAL A 297 -0.75 -6.35 -12.02
CA VAL A 297 -0.42 -5.77 -13.33
C VAL A 297 -0.23 -6.86 -14.39
N PHE A 298 0.63 -7.84 -14.11
CA PHE A 298 1.06 -8.80 -15.14
C PHE A 298 0.05 -9.92 -15.41
N LEU A 299 -0.82 -10.26 -14.44
CA LEU A 299 -1.95 -11.15 -14.73
C LEU A 299 -2.95 -10.52 -15.70
N SER A 300 -3.24 -9.23 -15.54
CA SER A 300 -4.12 -8.52 -16.46
C SER A 300 -3.55 -8.51 -17.87
N GLN A 301 -2.25 -8.22 -18.02
CA GLN A 301 -1.56 -8.26 -19.32
C GLN A 301 -1.52 -9.67 -19.92
N TYR A 302 -1.24 -10.69 -19.10
CA TYR A 302 -1.26 -12.08 -19.53
C TYR A 302 -2.62 -12.49 -20.12
N PHE A 303 -3.72 -12.18 -19.43
CA PHE A 303 -5.05 -12.50 -19.93
C PHE A 303 -5.40 -11.76 -21.22
N GLN A 304 -4.97 -10.51 -21.36
CA GLN A 304 -5.26 -9.72 -22.56
C GLN A 304 -4.34 -10.11 -23.73
N LEU A 305 -3.04 -10.14 -23.54
CA LEU A 305 -2.05 -10.27 -24.61
C LEU A 305 -1.71 -11.72 -24.95
N SER A 306 -1.61 -12.61 -23.96
CA SER A 306 -1.34 -14.03 -24.20
C SER A 306 -2.62 -14.83 -24.45
N ARG A 307 -3.70 -14.55 -23.70
CA ARG A 307 -4.96 -15.30 -23.81
C ARG A 307 -6.01 -14.63 -24.72
N GLY A 308 -5.77 -13.41 -25.19
CA GLY A 308 -6.66 -12.68 -26.09
C GLY A 308 -8.01 -12.32 -25.48
N ARG A 309 -8.06 -12.13 -24.14
CA ARG A 309 -9.28 -11.77 -23.42
C ARG A 309 -9.49 -10.26 -23.44
N THR A 310 -10.75 -9.84 -23.36
CA THR A 310 -11.07 -8.41 -23.21
C THR A 310 -10.59 -7.88 -21.86
N PRO A 311 -10.38 -6.56 -21.70
CA PRO A 311 -10.01 -5.97 -20.40
C PRO A 311 -10.99 -6.33 -19.27
N THR A 312 -12.29 -6.35 -19.55
CA THR A 312 -13.34 -6.73 -18.59
C THR A 312 -13.21 -8.19 -18.18
N GLU A 313 -13.04 -9.10 -19.16
CA GLU A 313 -12.81 -10.53 -18.87
C GLU A 313 -11.52 -10.75 -18.07
N ALA A 314 -10.44 -10.06 -18.42
CA ALA A 314 -9.18 -10.13 -17.69
C ALA A 314 -9.37 -9.73 -16.20
N GLY A 315 -10.13 -8.66 -15.95
CA GLY A 315 -10.49 -8.24 -14.59
C GLY A 315 -11.30 -9.31 -13.84
N LEU A 316 -12.31 -9.90 -14.50
CA LEU A 316 -13.14 -10.95 -13.88
C LEU A 316 -12.33 -12.23 -13.59
N LEU A 317 -11.37 -12.57 -14.44
CA LEU A 317 -10.50 -13.73 -14.24
C LEU A 317 -9.56 -13.59 -13.04
N THR A 318 -9.37 -12.39 -12.49
CA THR A 318 -8.61 -12.18 -11.23
C THR A 318 -9.45 -12.40 -9.96
N ILE A 319 -10.75 -12.70 -10.07
CA ILE A 319 -11.63 -12.96 -8.90
C ILE A 319 -11.08 -14.03 -7.94
N PRO A 320 -10.47 -15.15 -8.38
CA PRO A 320 -9.89 -16.13 -7.45
C PRO A 320 -8.83 -15.52 -6.53
N MET A 321 -7.99 -14.62 -7.03
CA MET A 321 -6.99 -13.92 -6.21
C MET A 321 -7.66 -13.02 -5.16
N MET A 322 -8.70 -12.28 -5.54
CA MET A 322 -9.43 -11.39 -4.63
C MET A 322 -10.20 -12.19 -3.57
N ALA A 323 -10.82 -13.30 -3.97
CA ALA A 323 -11.46 -14.23 -3.04
C ALA A 323 -10.45 -14.78 -2.02
N GLY A 324 -9.25 -15.15 -2.48
CA GLY A 324 -8.14 -15.57 -1.62
C GLY A 324 -7.77 -14.52 -0.58
N ILE A 325 -7.59 -13.26 -0.99
CA ILE A 325 -7.31 -12.15 -0.08
C ILE A 325 -8.40 -12.03 0.99
N LEU A 326 -9.66 -12.02 0.58
CA LEU A 326 -10.78 -11.84 1.49
C LEU A 326 -10.91 -13.00 2.48
N ILE A 327 -10.94 -14.24 1.98
CA ILE A 327 -11.08 -15.45 2.80
C ILE A 327 -9.94 -15.53 3.80
N ALA A 328 -8.71 -15.39 3.36
CA ALA A 328 -7.54 -15.50 4.21
C ALA A 328 -7.45 -14.38 5.25
N SER A 329 -7.82 -13.15 4.89
CA SER A 329 -7.88 -12.04 5.86
C SER A 329 -8.93 -12.29 6.94
N ILE A 330 -10.11 -12.82 6.58
CA ILE A 330 -11.16 -13.16 7.54
C ILE A 330 -10.73 -14.29 8.48
N VAL A 331 -10.20 -15.37 7.91
CA VAL A 331 -9.77 -16.56 8.67
C VAL A 331 -8.59 -16.19 9.58
N ALA A 332 -7.52 -15.63 9.02
CA ALA A 332 -6.35 -15.23 9.80
C ALA A 332 -6.71 -14.21 10.87
N GLY A 333 -7.50 -13.20 10.53
CA GLY A 333 -7.92 -12.17 11.48
C GLY A 333 -8.69 -12.73 12.68
N ARG A 334 -9.65 -13.65 12.45
CA ARG A 334 -10.38 -14.33 13.53
C ARG A 334 -9.48 -15.21 14.39
N MET A 335 -8.60 -15.97 13.76
CA MET A 335 -7.69 -16.87 14.46
C MET A 335 -6.63 -16.09 15.26
N ILE A 336 -6.09 -15.01 14.71
CA ILE A 336 -5.15 -14.10 15.40
C ILE A 336 -5.83 -13.47 16.63
N SER A 337 -7.05 -12.96 16.50
CA SER A 337 -7.79 -12.38 17.62
C SER A 337 -8.05 -13.39 18.75
N ARG A 338 -8.28 -14.66 18.42
CA ARG A 338 -8.47 -15.74 19.42
C ARG A 338 -7.16 -16.19 20.07
N SER A 339 -6.13 -16.45 19.26
CA SER A 339 -4.86 -17.02 19.72
C SER A 339 -3.87 -15.98 20.25
N GLY A 340 -3.98 -14.73 19.83
CA GLY A 340 -3.01 -13.68 20.12
C GLY A 340 -1.68 -13.84 19.36
N LYS A 341 -1.53 -14.83 18.48
CA LYS A 341 -0.29 -15.17 17.78
C LYS A 341 -0.35 -14.73 16.32
N ILE A 342 0.61 -13.89 15.87
CA ILE A 342 0.69 -13.40 14.49
C ILE A 342 1.64 -14.28 13.65
N LYS A 343 2.76 -14.66 14.20
CA LYS A 343 3.89 -15.31 13.49
C LYS A 343 3.47 -16.51 12.61
N PRO A 344 2.64 -17.46 13.06
CA PRO A 344 2.23 -18.61 12.23
C PRO A 344 1.52 -18.16 10.94
N PHE A 345 0.68 -17.11 11.03
CA PHE A 345 -0.07 -16.60 9.89
C PHE A 345 0.80 -15.82 8.91
N LEU A 346 1.84 -15.13 9.39
CA LEU A 346 2.85 -14.50 8.53
C LEU A 346 3.65 -15.55 7.75
N ILE A 347 4.09 -16.62 8.41
CA ILE A 347 4.85 -17.71 7.76
C ILE A 347 3.98 -18.42 6.73
N THR A 348 2.78 -18.88 7.10
CA THR A 348 1.88 -19.57 6.17
C THR A 348 1.46 -18.68 5.02
N GLY A 349 1.16 -17.40 5.29
CA GLY A 349 0.79 -16.43 4.26
C GLY A 349 1.94 -16.16 3.28
N ALA A 350 3.15 -15.95 3.77
CA ALA A 350 4.32 -15.74 2.92
C ALA A 350 4.68 -17.00 2.11
N ALA A 351 4.53 -18.19 2.69
CA ALA A 351 4.72 -19.46 1.98
C ALA A 351 3.67 -19.67 0.87
N LEU A 352 2.39 -19.37 1.13
CA LEU A 352 1.33 -19.42 0.11
C LEU A 352 1.56 -18.40 -1.00
N LEU A 353 2.02 -17.19 -0.67
CA LEU A 353 2.37 -16.17 -1.66
C LEU A 353 3.50 -16.68 -2.58
N THR A 354 4.55 -17.23 -1.99
CA THR A 354 5.69 -17.80 -2.74
C THR A 354 5.23 -18.97 -3.61
N ALA A 355 4.47 -19.91 -3.06
CA ALA A 355 3.95 -21.05 -3.81
C ALA A 355 3.03 -20.62 -4.95
N GLY A 356 2.14 -19.65 -4.72
CA GLY A 356 1.24 -19.11 -5.73
C GLY A 356 1.99 -18.39 -6.86
N CYS A 357 2.97 -17.54 -6.53
CA CYS A 357 3.83 -16.89 -7.52
C CYS A 357 4.66 -17.92 -8.30
N THR A 358 5.22 -18.95 -7.63
CA THR A 358 5.95 -20.03 -8.31
C THR A 358 5.02 -20.83 -9.23
N GLY A 359 3.78 -21.12 -8.78
CA GLY A 359 2.77 -21.75 -9.63
C GLY A 359 2.45 -20.93 -10.89
N LEU A 360 2.29 -19.60 -10.73
CA LEU A 360 2.15 -18.68 -11.89
C LEU A 360 3.45 -18.58 -12.71
N GLY A 361 4.59 -18.94 -12.14
CA GLY A 361 5.86 -19.05 -12.86
C GLY A 361 6.01 -20.29 -13.74
N LEU A 362 5.05 -21.21 -13.70
CA LEU A 362 5.01 -22.43 -14.51
C LEU A 362 3.94 -22.38 -15.62
N ILE A 363 3.39 -21.19 -15.89
CA ILE A 363 2.31 -21.02 -16.87
C ILE A 363 2.85 -20.81 -18.28
N ASP A 364 2.02 -21.15 -19.26
CA ASP A 364 2.19 -20.85 -20.69
C ASP A 364 0.88 -20.32 -21.28
N ASN A 365 0.84 -20.11 -22.59
CA ASN A 365 -0.37 -19.64 -23.28
C ASN A 365 -1.51 -20.69 -23.33
N LYS A 366 -1.27 -21.95 -22.92
CA LYS A 366 -2.25 -23.06 -22.95
C LYS A 366 -2.60 -23.61 -21.56
N THR A 367 -1.97 -23.14 -20.50
CA THR A 367 -2.16 -23.63 -19.13
C THR A 367 -3.66 -23.66 -18.74
N PRO A 368 -4.15 -24.75 -18.15
CA PRO A 368 -5.56 -24.87 -17.75
C PRO A 368 -5.98 -23.77 -16.78
N MET A 369 -7.20 -23.22 -16.98
CA MET A 369 -7.73 -22.13 -16.14
C MET A 369 -7.82 -22.51 -14.66
N VAL A 370 -8.06 -23.80 -14.33
CA VAL A 370 -8.11 -24.29 -12.96
C VAL A 370 -6.76 -24.11 -12.28
N PHE A 371 -5.65 -24.41 -12.95
CA PHE A 371 -4.31 -24.23 -12.39
C PHE A 371 -4.00 -22.74 -12.14
N LEU A 372 -4.37 -21.88 -13.09
CA LEU A 372 -4.27 -20.42 -12.91
C LEU A 372 -5.09 -19.94 -11.70
N ALA A 373 -6.36 -20.39 -11.60
CA ALA A 373 -7.25 -20.00 -10.52
C ALA A 373 -6.72 -20.45 -9.14
N VAL A 374 -6.18 -21.67 -9.02
CA VAL A 374 -5.57 -22.18 -7.78
C VAL A 374 -4.32 -21.38 -7.43
N SER A 375 -3.45 -21.13 -8.39
CA SER A 375 -2.24 -20.33 -8.17
C SER A 375 -2.57 -18.90 -7.75
N MET A 376 -3.53 -18.25 -8.41
CA MET A 376 -4.05 -16.93 -8.04
C MET A 376 -4.70 -16.92 -6.65
N LEU A 377 -5.46 -17.96 -6.30
CA LEU A 377 -6.04 -18.12 -4.98
C LEU A 377 -4.93 -18.18 -3.91
N CYS A 378 -3.86 -18.94 -4.15
CA CYS A 378 -2.70 -19.02 -3.25
C CYS A 378 -2.01 -17.67 -3.09
N VAL A 379 -1.78 -16.92 -4.19
CA VAL A 379 -1.26 -15.54 -4.14
C VAL A 379 -2.15 -14.67 -3.28
N GLY A 380 -3.46 -14.69 -3.54
CA GLY A 380 -4.44 -13.92 -2.78
C GLY A 380 -4.45 -14.27 -1.29
N MET A 381 -4.46 -15.57 -0.95
CA MET A 381 -4.41 -16.01 0.44
C MET A 381 -3.12 -15.55 1.12
N GLY A 382 -1.99 -15.62 0.42
CA GLY A 382 -0.71 -15.14 0.93
C GLY A 382 -0.71 -13.65 1.24
N VAL A 383 -1.21 -12.82 0.31
CA VAL A 383 -1.37 -11.37 0.50
C VAL A 383 -2.33 -11.09 1.66
N GLY A 384 -3.49 -11.76 1.71
CA GLY A 384 -4.50 -11.57 2.77
C GLY A 384 -3.98 -11.87 4.18
N MET A 385 -3.10 -12.86 4.33
CA MET A 385 -2.48 -13.21 5.62
C MET A 385 -1.31 -12.29 5.99
N THR A 386 -0.61 -11.68 5.04
CA THR A 386 0.63 -10.95 5.31
C THR A 386 0.44 -9.43 5.37
N LEU A 387 -0.38 -8.87 4.48
CA LEU A 387 -0.47 -7.44 4.21
C LEU A 387 -0.70 -6.59 5.48
N GLN A 388 -1.71 -6.92 6.27
CA GLN A 388 -2.05 -6.17 7.48
C GLN A 388 -1.30 -6.67 8.71
N ASN A 389 -0.85 -7.92 8.69
CA ASN A 389 -0.23 -8.54 9.85
C ASN A 389 1.23 -8.09 10.05
N PHE A 390 1.97 -7.71 9.01
CA PHE A 390 3.26 -7.04 9.16
C PHE A 390 3.11 -5.67 9.83
N VAL A 391 2.10 -4.89 9.43
CA VAL A 391 1.78 -3.60 10.07
C VAL A 391 1.39 -3.82 11.54
N LEU A 392 0.53 -4.82 11.81
CA LEU A 392 0.07 -5.16 13.15
C LEU A 392 1.24 -5.60 14.06
N ALA A 393 2.21 -6.35 13.52
CA ALA A 393 3.39 -6.77 14.26
C ALA A 393 4.19 -5.57 14.76
N VAL A 394 4.40 -4.56 13.92
CA VAL A 394 5.10 -3.32 14.30
C VAL A 394 4.27 -2.48 15.27
N GLN A 395 2.99 -2.29 15.00
CA GLN A 395 2.08 -1.55 15.88
C GLN A 395 2.03 -2.13 17.31
N ASN A 396 2.28 -3.42 17.47
CA ASN A 396 2.31 -4.07 18.77
C ASN A 396 3.60 -3.83 19.57
N THR A 397 4.67 -3.37 18.92
CA THR A 397 5.99 -3.15 19.55
C THR A 397 6.30 -1.68 19.84
N VAL A 398 5.49 -0.77 19.33
CA VAL A 398 5.70 0.68 19.51
C VAL A 398 4.68 1.30 20.47
N PRO A 399 5.03 2.41 21.16
CA PRO A 399 4.09 3.18 21.95
C PRO A 399 2.97 3.77 21.08
N LEU A 400 1.82 4.07 21.70
CA LEU A 400 0.66 4.65 21.02
C LEU A 400 1.01 5.97 20.29
N LYS A 401 1.92 6.76 20.86
CA LYS A 401 2.41 8.03 20.32
C LYS A 401 3.18 7.90 19.00
N ASP A 402 3.75 6.72 18.68
CA ASP A 402 4.61 6.48 17.52
C ASP A 402 3.94 5.52 16.50
N ILE A 403 2.68 5.13 16.74
CA ILE A 403 1.93 4.21 15.87
C ILE A 403 1.80 4.78 14.44
N GLY A 404 1.63 6.09 14.32
CA GLY A 404 1.50 6.76 13.04
C GLY A 404 2.75 6.59 12.18
N ALA A 405 3.91 7.01 12.71
CA ALA A 405 5.18 6.90 12.01
C ALA A 405 5.55 5.42 11.72
N ALA A 406 5.31 4.51 12.65
CA ALA A 406 5.60 3.10 12.48
C ALA A 406 4.73 2.44 11.39
N SER A 407 3.41 2.69 11.42
CA SER A 407 2.47 2.12 10.45
C SER A 407 2.70 2.65 9.03
N SER A 408 2.90 3.97 8.93
CA SER A 408 3.15 4.62 7.64
C SER A 408 4.49 4.19 7.05
N THR A 409 5.52 3.97 7.85
CA THR A 409 6.81 3.46 7.40
C THR A 409 6.65 2.07 6.73
N VAL A 410 5.98 1.12 7.38
CA VAL A 410 5.75 -0.21 6.81
C VAL A 410 4.91 -0.13 5.52
N THR A 411 3.88 0.71 5.51
CA THR A 411 3.01 0.93 4.34
C THR A 411 3.77 1.59 3.19
N PHE A 412 4.64 2.55 3.50
CA PHE A 412 5.52 3.20 2.53
C PHE A 412 6.45 2.20 1.83
N PHE A 413 7.18 1.38 2.60
CA PHE A 413 8.08 0.38 2.03
C PHE A 413 7.34 -0.69 1.22
N ARG A 414 6.10 -1.04 1.60
CA ARG A 414 5.25 -1.90 0.78
C ARG A 414 4.93 -1.27 -0.57
N SER A 415 4.52 -0.01 -0.59
CA SER A 415 4.22 0.71 -1.85
C SER A 415 5.46 0.89 -2.70
N LEU A 416 6.60 1.22 -2.07
CA LEU A 416 7.89 1.34 -2.72
C LEU A 416 8.32 0.00 -3.36
N GLY A 417 8.20 -1.09 -2.61
CA GLY A 417 8.45 -2.44 -3.12
C GLY A 417 7.55 -2.79 -4.31
N GLY A 418 6.28 -2.41 -4.23
CA GLY A 418 5.34 -2.58 -5.33
C GLY A 418 5.75 -1.81 -6.59
N THR A 419 6.10 -0.55 -6.45
CA THR A 419 6.48 0.31 -7.59
C THR A 419 7.80 -0.15 -8.22
N ILE A 420 8.84 -0.37 -7.41
CA ILE A 420 10.13 -0.90 -7.90
C ILE A 420 9.92 -2.29 -8.52
N GLY A 421 9.13 -3.14 -7.84
CA GLY A 421 8.83 -4.47 -8.32
C GLY A 421 8.19 -4.47 -9.70
N VAL A 422 7.11 -3.69 -9.89
CA VAL A 422 6.43 -3.61 -11.19
C VAL A 422 7.37 -3.13 -12.29
N ALA A 423 8.24 -2.16 -12.01
CA ALA A 423 9.15 -1.65 -13.03
C ALA A 423 10.26 -2.64 -13.39
N VAL A 424 10.90 -3.27 -12.39
CA VAL A 424 11.94 -4.29 -12.65
C VAL A 424 11.34 -5.49 -13.36
N LEU A 425 10.18 -5.98 -12.89
CA LEU A 425 9.48 -7.10 -13.51
C LEU A 425 8.97 -6.74 -14.91
N GLY A 426 8.53 -5.50 -15.13
CA GLY A 426 8.11 -4.98 -16.44
C GLY A 426 9.26 -4.91 -17.45
N ALA A 427 10.43 -4.45 -17.01
CA ALA A 427 11.63 -4.44 -17.86
C ALA A 427 12.06 -5.87 -18.26
N VAL A 428 11.98 -6.82 -17.32
CA VAL A 428 12.23 -8.24 -17.63
C VAL A 428 11.20 -8.78 -18.61
N LEU A 429 9.91 -8.46 -18.41
CA LEU A 429 8.85 -8.86 -19.31
C LEU A 429 9.12 -8.36 -20.74
N ALA A 430 9.39 -7.07 -20.89
CA ALA A 430 9.62 -6.43 -22.20
C ALA A 430 10.76 -7.11 -22.96
N ARG A 431 11.91 -7.31 -22.32
CA ARG A 431 13.07 -7.98 -22.92
C ARG A 431 12.75 -9.43 -23.32
N ARG A 432 12.09 -10.18 -22.43
CA ARG A 432 11.73 -11.58 -22.71
C ARG A 432 10.71 -11.71 -23.84
N VAL A 433 9.76 -10.78 -23.93
CA VAL A 433 8.81 -10.73 -25.05
C VAL A 433 9.52 -10.41 -26.35
N GLU A 434 10.46 -9.46 -26.35
CA GLU A 434 11.28 -9.10 -27.52
C GLU A 434 12.10 -10.30 -27.99
N ASP A 435 12.88 -10.92 -27.11
CA ASP A 435 13.70 -12.10 -27.40
C ASP A 435 12.85 -13.28 -27.89
N GLY A 436 11.71 -13.55 -27.23
CA GLY A 436 10.79 -14.63 -27.59
C GLY A 436 10.13 -14.41 -28.95
N THR A 437 9.74 -13.16 -29.25
CA THR A 437 9.16 -12.78 -30.53
C THR A 437 10.19 -12.90 -31.65
N ALA A 438 11.41 -12.39 -31.44
CA ALA A 438 12.49 -12.51 -32.43
C ALA A 438 12.85 -13.98 -32.72
N SER A 439 12.95 -14.81 -31.68
CA SER A 439 13.21 -16.24 -31.81
C SER A 439 12.08 -16.97 -32.54
N GLY A 440 10.82 -16.61 -32.23
CA GLY A 440 9.63 -17.17 -32.87
C GLY A 440 9.56 -16.82 -34.36
N LEU A 441 9.85 -15.56 -34.72
CA LEU A 441 9.92 -15.12 -36.13
C LEU A 441 11.05 -15.84 -36.89
N ALA A 442 12.23 -15.94 -36.32
CA ALA A 442 13.36 -16.64 -36.92
C ALA A 442 13.04 -18.13 -37.17
N SER A 443 12.39 -18.82 -36.21
CA SER A 443 12.01 -20.22 -36.33
C SER A 443 10.88 -20.46 -37.38
N ALA A 444 10.01 -19.46 -37.58
CA ALA A 444 8.92 -19.50 -38.56
C ALA A 444 9.35 -19.06 -39.96
N GLY A 445 10.60 -18.57 -40.15
CA GLY A 445 11.09 -18.04 -41.41
C GLY A 445 10.35 -16.77 -41.88
N LEU A 446 9.70 -16.05 -40.94
CA LEU A 446 8.94 -14.84 -41.23
C LEU A 446 9.83 -13.61 -41.09
N SER A 447 9.76 -12.68 -42.06
CA SER A 447 10.36 -11.35 -41.93
C SER A 447 9.36 -10.44 -41.20
N GLY A 448 9.85 -9.55 -40.32
CA GLY A 448 9.02 -8.65 -39.53
C GLY A 448 8.12 -7.66 -40.29
N THR A 449 8.12 -7.72 -41.60
CA THR A 449 7.26 -6.93 -42.50
C THR A 449 5.86 -7.52 -42.71
N ASP A 450 5.64 -8.81 -42.37
CA ASP A 450 4.33 -9.47 -42.49
C ASP A 450 3.46 -9.23 -41.24
N SER A 451 3.20 -7.95 -40.91
CA SER A 451 2.60 -7.49 -39.66
C SER A 451 1.15 -7.95 -39.41
N ASP A 452 0.46 -8.52 -40.40
CA ASP A 452 -0.96 -8.92 -40.29
C ASP A 452 -1.21 -10.44 -40.26
N SER A 453 -0.15 -11.25 -40.19
CA SER A 453 -0.30 -12.70 -40.22
C SER A 453 -0.84 -13.27 -38.88
N SER A 454 -1.74 -14.27 -38.97
CA SER A 454 -2.21 -15.04 -37.82
C SER A 454 -1.05 -15.69 -37.04
N ALA A 455 0.03 -16.04 -37.78
CA ALA A 455 1.26 -16.59 -37.21
C ALA A 455 1.99 -15.61 -36.31
N LEU A 456 2.11 -14.33 -36.68
CA LEU A 456 2.72 -13.32 -35.86
C LEU A 456 1.96 -13.12 -34.53
N ARG A 457 0.63 -13.10 -34.60
CA ARG A 457 -0.21 -12.99 -33.38
C ARG A 457 -0.02 -14.18 -32.44
N GLU A 458 0.12 -15.39 -32.96
CA GLU A 458 0.37 -16.57 -32.12
C GLU A 458 1.78 -16.56 -31.53
N ILE A 459 2.81 -16.13 -32.28
CA ILE A 459 4.18 -15.96 -31.75
C ILE A 459 4.18 -14.97 -30.58
N ILE A 460 3.52 -13.82 -30.74
CA ILE A 460 3.41 -12.81 -29.68
C ILE A 460 2.70 -13.38 -28.45
N ARG A 461 1.60 -14.14 -28.63
CA ARG A 461 0.86 -14.77 -27.52
C ARG A 461 1.72 -15.74 -26.73
N VAL A 462 2.50 -16.57 -27.41
CA VAL A 462 3.43 -17.52 -26.79
C VAL A 462 4.51 -16.76 -26.03
N ALA A 463 5.16 -15.77 -26.68
CA ALA A 463 6.21 -14.95 -26.08
C ALA A 463 5.73 -14.24 -24.80
N TYR A 464 4.51 -13.67 -24.79
CA TYR A 464 3.91 -13.07 -23.60
C TYR A 464 3.61 -14.10 -22.50
N GLY A 465 3.18 -15.32 -22.87
CA GLY A 465 2.95 -16.42 -21.92
C GLY A 465 4.22 -16.79 -21.17
N ASP A 466 5.26 -17.10 -21.91
CA ASP A 466 6.56 -17.51 -21.37
C ASP A 466 7.26 -16.39 -20.60
N ALA A 467 7.21 -15.15 -21.12
CA ALA A 467 7.77 -13.99 -20.45
C ALA A 467 7.07 -13.73 -19.09
N THR A 468 5.74 -13.88 -19.05
CA THR A 468 4.96 -13.71 -17.81
C THR A 468 5.32 -14.79 -16.78
N ALA A 469 5.55 -16.02 -17.19
CA ALA A 469 6.03 -17.08 -16.30
C ALA A 469 7.35 -16.68 -15.61
N HIS A 470 8.34 -16.19 -16.35
CA HIS A 470 9.60 -15.72 -15.78
C HIS A 470 9.43 -14.55 -14.80
N VAL A 471 8.53 -13.62 -15.10
CA VAL A 471 8.18 -12.51 -14.18
C VAL A 471 7.65 -13.05 -12.86
N PHE A 472 6.77 -14.05 -12.89
CA PHE A 472 6.23 -14.64 -11.67
C PHE A 472 7.24 -15.50 -10.90
N LEU A 473 8.22 -16.13 -11.54
CA LEU A 473 9.34 -16.79 -10.84
C LEU A 473 10.17 -15.76 -10.05
N LEU A 474 10.46 -14.60 -10.64
CA LEU A 474 11.16 -13.53 -9.94
C LEU A 474 10.32 -12.94 -8.81
N ALA A 475 9.02 -12.77 -9.02
CA ALA A 475 8.10 -12.35 -7.95
C ALA A 475 8.05 -13.39 -6.81
N GLY A 476 8.11 -14.68 -7.13
CA GLY A 476 8.22 -15.77 -6.17
C GLY A 476 9.53 -15.74 -5.37
N ALA A 477 10.65 -15.47 -6.04
CA ALA A 477 11.94 -15.28 -5.38
C ALA A 477 11.91 -14.05 -4.44
N ALA A 478 11.28 -12.94 -4.85
CA ALA A 478 11.05 -11.81 -3.97
C ALA A 478 10.14 -12.17 -2.79
N ALA A 479 9.06 -12.93 -3.01
CA ALA A 479 8.16 -13.39 -1.95
C ALA A 479 8.85 -14.31 -0.93
N LEU A 480 9.89 -15.04 -1.32
CA LEU A 480 10.72 -15.83 -0.40
C LEU A 480 11.38 -14.96 0.67
N LEU A 481 11.73 -13.71 0.36
CA LEU A 481 12.22 -12.76 1.36
C LEU A 481 11.18 -12.47 2.44
N ALA A 482 9.89 -12.49 2.11
CA ALA A 482 8.82 -12.36 3.10
C ALA A 482 8.73 -13.60 4.00
N VAL A 483 9.00 -14.81 3.48
CA VAL A 483 9.10 -16.05 4.29
C VAL A 483 10.26 -15.93 5.27
N ILE A 484 11.44 -15.54 4.77
CA ILE A 484 12.63 -15.36 5.61
C ILE A 484 12.35 -14.33 6.71
N ALA A 485 11.78 -13.17 6.36
CA ALA A 485 11.41 -12.15 7.31
C ALA A 485 10.43 -12.66 8.38
N ALA A 486 9.39 -13.41 7.97
CA ALA A 486 8.39 -13.97 8.88
C ALA A 486 8.97 -15.05 9.83
N VAL A 487 9.90 -15.88 9.34
CA VAL A 487 10.58 -16.90 10.14
C VAL A 487 11.51 -16.27 11.18
N LEU A 488 12.28 -15.24 10.76
CA LEU A 488 13.23 -14.53 11.63
C LEU A 488 12.55 -13.59 12.64
N LEU A 489 11.26 -13.26 12.42
CA LEU A 489 10.48 -12.46 13.34
C LEU A 489 10.34 -13.18 14.68
N GLU A 490 10.55 -12.47 15.78
CA GLU A 490 10.34 -13.04 17.10
C GLU A 490 8.85 -13.32 17.37
N PRO A 491 8.52 -14.37 18.13
CA PRO A 491 7.15 -14.63 18.52
C PRO A 491 6.62 -13.48 19.38
N VAL A 492 5.72 -12.70 18.83
CA VAL A 492 5.08 -11.58 19.53
C VAL A 492 3.65 -11.97 19.89
N THR A 493 3.32 -11.92 21.18
CA THR A 493 1.93 -12.03 21.64
C THR A 493 1.27 -10.67 21.56
N LEU A 494 0.07 -10.63 20.97
CA LEU A 494 -0.68 -9.38 20.83
C LEU A 494 -1.20 -8.90 22.18
N ARG A 495 -1.01 -7.62 22.42
CA ARG A 495 -1.54 -6.91 23.59
C ARG A 495 -3.07 -6.81 23.52
N SER A 496 -3.71 -6.94 24.67
CA SER A 496 -5.16 -6.74 24.83
C SER A 496 -5.52 -5.28 25.20
N SER A 497 -4.55 -4.47 25.62
CA SER A 497 -4.69 -3.04 25.94
C SER A 497 -4.07 -2.15 24.86
N LEU A 498 -4.47 -0.89 24.81
CA LEU A 498 -3.91 0.11 23.91
C LEU A 498 -2.56 0.63 24.38
N ASP A 499 -2.34 0.67 25.70
CA ASP A 499 -1.11 1.20 26.29
C ASP A 499 -0.06 0.11 26.49
N LEU A 500 1.21 0.48 26.40
CA LEU A 500 2.31 -0.36 26.88
C LEU A 500 2.15 -0.51 28.40
N PRO A 501 2.37 -1.70 28.97
CA PRO A 501 2.56 -1.78 30.42
C PRO A 501 3.71 -0.82 30.75
N GLU A 502 3.45 0.10 31.66
CA GLU A 502 4.48 0.95 32.25
C GLU A 502 5.60 0.01 32.69
N LYS A 503 6.86 0.27 32.29
CA LYS A 503 7.98 -0.45 32.89
C LYS A 503 7.75 -0.34 34.39
N ALA A 504 7.64 -1.47 35.07
CA ALA A 504 7.60 -1.49 36.51
C ALA A 504 8.76 -0.58 36.97
N ASP A 505 8.43 0.58 37.51
CA ASP A 505 9.41 1.49 38.04
C ASP A 505 10.28 0.70 39.00
N GLU A 506 11.58 0.92 38.92
CA GLU A 506 12.52 0.49 39.94
C GLU A 506 11.90 0.78 41.31
N PRO A 507 11.98 -0.15 42.25
CA PRO A 507 11.37 0.07 43.57
C PRO A 507 11.85 1.42 44.10
N VAL A 508 10.91 2.32 44.27
CA VAL A 508 11.17 3.60 44.96
C VAL A 508 11.89 3.23 46.22
N ALA A 509 13.17 3.63 46.31
CA ALA A 509 13.96 3.45 47.51
C ALA A 509 13.12 3.97 48.66
N SER A 510 12.75 3.07 49.56
CA SER A 510 11.94 3.38 50.73
C SER A 510 12.54 4.59 51.43
N ALA A 511 11.76 5.66 51.53
CA ALA A 511 12.12 6.82 52.29
C ALA A 511 12.54 6.37 53.70
N PRO A 512 13.61 6.91 54.27
CA PRO A 512 14.06 6.52 55.60
C PRO A 512 12.94 6.82 56.59
N ASP A 513 12.61 5.84 57.42
CA ASP A 513 11.65 5.87 58.48
C ASP A 513 11.96 7.05 59.44
N PRO A 514 11.06 8.04 59.64
CA PRO A 514 11.32 9.19 60.48
C PRO A 514 11.34 8.90 61.99
N ASP A 515 11.20 7.61 62.40
CA ASP A 515 11.01 7.24 63.81
C ASP A 515 12.27 6.67 64.52
N GLN A 516 13.48 6.81 63.93
CA GLN A 516 14.73 6.40 64.62
C GLN A 516 15.49 7.54 65.29
N GLY A 517 14.84 8.63 65.66
CA GLY A 517 15.49 9.83 66.22
C GLY A 517 15.07 10.23 67.59
N THR A 518 14.66 9.35 68.53
CA THR A 518 14.50 9.73 69.98
C THR A 518 14.58 8.53 70.89
N ARG A 519 15.77 7.99 71.09
CA ARG A 519 16.15 7.26 72.30
C ARG A 519 17.67 7.32 72.48
N SER A 520 18.16 8.42 73.14
CA SER A 520 19.41 8.43 73.92
C SER A 520 19.53 9.77 74.57
N SER A 521 19.12 9.83 75.81
CA SER A 521 19.79 10.57 76.94
C SER A 521 18.81 10.74 78.07
N ALA A 522 18.81 9.85 79.01
CA ALA A 522 18.77 10.16 80.49
C ALA A 522 19.19 8.91 81.21
#